data_74488427fafb5cc467e48e5ee20042e4
#
_entry.id   74488427fafb5cc467e48e5ee20042e4
#
_cell.length_a   1.000
_cell.length_b   1.000
_cell.length_c   1.000
_cell.angle_alpha   90.00
_cell.angle_beta   90.00
_cell.angle_gamma   90.00
#
_symmetry.space_group_name_H-M   'P 1'
#
loop_
_entity.id
_entity.type
_entity.pdbx_description
1 polymer ?
#
loop_
_entity_poly.entity_id
_entity_poly.type
_entity_poly.pdbx_seq_one_letter_code
_entity_poly.pdbx_strand_id
1 'polypeptide(L)'
;MNTLIYSKSTKYKVQSTKTVSLRLFSILFFLFSSITFAQVQDTSKVNQLDDVLVSAVRVTSKTPVSFSNLTKKQIQFRNLGQDIPTLMNYMPSVVTTSDAGNGIGYSGIRVRGSDATRVNVTINGIPYNDSESHGTFWVNMPDFVSSVESIQLQRGVGTSTNGSGAFGASLNMLTDSYTKEASAEIASSVGSFNTLKNTVKFSTGLLNDHFEIAGRLSVLQSDGYIDRASSDLKSYFLQGTYV
;
A
#
# COMPACT_ATOMS: atom_id res chain seq x y z
N MET A 1 12.81 -74.56 -33.00
CA MET A 1 11.49 -73.93 -32.81
C MET A 1 11.77 -72.44 -32.63
N ASN A 2 11.78 -71.67 -33.71
CA ASN A 2 12.13 -70.25 -33.77
C ASN A 2 10.92 -69.40 -33.53
N THR A 3 10.91 -68.55 -32.51
CA THR A 3 9.86 -67.54 -32.28
C THR A 3 10.45 -66.19 -32.62
N LEU A 4 10.02 -65.60 -33.71
CA LEU A 4 10.34 -64.23 -34.13
C LEU A 4 9.49 -63.26 -33.32
N ILE A 5 10.12 -62.34 -32.60
CA ILE A 5 9.47 -61.20 -31.93
C ILE A 5 9.54 -60.00 -32.87
N TYR A 6 8.40 -59.58 -33.37
CA TYR A 6 8.24 -58.40 -34.21
C TYR A 6 8.17 -57.14 -33.34
N SER A 7 9.20 -56.29 -33.40
CA SER A 7 9.17 -54.95 -32.72
C SER A 7 8.56 -53.93 -33.66
N LYS A 8 7.42 -53.36 -33.27
CA LYS A 8 6.75 -52.28 -33.98
C LYS A 8 7.32 -50.94 -33.52
N SER A 9 8.19 -50.36 -34.33
CA SER A 9 8.75 -49.01 -34.07
C SER A 9 7.70 -47.93 -34.41
N THR A 10 7.22 -47.23 -33.39
CA THR A 10 6.32 -46.05 -33.52
C THR A 10 7.20 -44.80 -33.66
N LYS A 11 7.29 -44.25 -34.87
CA LYS A 11 7.96 -42.97 -35.11
C LYS A 11 7.10 -41.82 -34.60
N TYR A 12 7.46 -41.21 -33.49
CA TYR A 12 6.91 -39.93 -33.09
C TYR A 12 7.54 -38.82 -33.92
N LYS A 13 6.68 -38.08 -34.63
CA LYS A 13 7.05 -36.90 -35.39
C LYS A 13 7.22 -35.74 -34.38
N VAL A 14 8.46 -35.37 -34.04
CA VAL A 14 8.74 -34.18 -33.26
C VAL A 14 8.40 -32.97 -34.12
N GLN A 15 7.26 -32.32 -33.83
CA GLN A 15 6.95 -31.02 -34.42
C GLN A 15 7.88 -29.97 -33.83
N SER A 16 8.54 -29.22 -34.70
CA SER A 16 9.53 -28.21 -34.40
C SER A 16 8.98 -27.15 -33.43
N THR A 17 9.49 -27.15 -32.20
CA THR A 17 9.21 -26.14 -31.16
C THR A 17 9.65 -24.72 -31.56
N LYS A 18 10.45 -24.56 -32.60
CA LYS A 18 10.95 -23.27 -33.10
C LYS A 18 9.86 -22.34 -33.67
N THR A 19 8.83 -22.88 -34.30
CA THR A 19 7.74 -22.07 -34.92
C THR A 19 6.76 -21.53 -33.88
N VAL A 20 6.56 -22.22 -32.75
CA VAL A 20 5.70 -21.76 -31.64
C VAL A 20 6.37 -20.65 -30.87
N SER A 21 7.67 -20.78 -30.59
CA SER A 21 8.48 -19.75 -29.89
C SER A 21 8.52 -18.43 -30.71
N LEU A 22 8.67 -18.52 -32.06
CA LEU A 22 8.72 -17.33 -32.89
C LEU A 22 7.38 -16.58 -32.96
N ARG A 23 6.26 -17.31 -32.95
CA ARG A 23 4.92 -16.70 -32.91
C ARG A 23 4.59 -16.04 -31.58
N LEU A 24 4.98 -16.66 -30.46
CA LEU A 24 4.85 -16.07 -29.12
C LEU A 24 5.69 -14.80 -28.97
N PHE A 25 6.91 -14.78 -29.50
CA PHE A 25 7.78 -13.61 -29.48
C PHE A 25 7.24 -12.47 -30.36
N SER A 26 6.63 -12.77 -31.49
CA SER A 26 5.99 -11.79 -32.37
C SER A 26 4.74 -11.18 -31.73
N ILE A 27 3.92 -11.96 -31.03
CA ILE A 27 2.73 -11.45 -30.30
C ILE A 27 3.17 -10.57 -29.12
N LEU A 28 4.21 -10.96 -28.38
CA LEU A 28 4.76 -10.15 -27.29
C LEU A 28 5.35 -8.83 -27.80
N PHE A 29 6.00 -8.82 -28.95
CA PHE A 29 6.55 -7.61 -29.57
C PHE A 29 5.45 -6.64 -30.05
N PHE A 30 4.33 -7.16 -30.57
CA PHE A 30 3.18 -6.34 -30.97
C PHE A 30 2.44 -5.74 -29.76
N LEU A 31 2.41 -6.41 -28.62
CA LEU A 31 1.85 -5.88 -27.37
C LEU A 31 2.70 -4.74 -26.77
N PHE A 32 4.01 -4.75 -27.02
CA PHE A 32 4.92 -3.69 -26.52
C PHE A 32 4.92 -2.41 -27.37
N SER A 33 4.51 -2.48 -28.65
CA SER A 33 4.54 -1.31 -29.55
C SER A 33 3.37 -0.32 -29.39
N SER A 34 2.42 -0.61 -28.49
CA SER A 34 1.23 0.23 -28.28
C SER A 34 1.39 1.27 -27.12
N ILE A 35 2.56 1.37 -26.47
CA ILE A 35 2.72 2.17 -25.25
C ILE A 35 3.63 3.41 -25.51
N THR A 36 3.44 4.10 -26.60
CA THR A 36 4.09 5.41 -26.78
C THR A 36 3.04 6.50 -26.94
N PHE A 37 2.32 6.82 -25.85
CA PHE A 37 1.69 8.13 -25.71
C PHE A 37 2.56 8.99 -24.80
N ALA A 38 3.16 10.01 -25.39
CA ALA A 38 3.88 11.04 -24.66
C ALA A 38 2.89 11.77 -23.74
N GLN A 39 3.11 11.69 -22.43
CA GLN A 39 2.37 12.49 -21.46
C GLN A 39 2.76 13.95 -21.60
N VAL A 40 1.84 14.77 -22.04
CA VAL A 40 1.90 16.22 -21.85
C VAL A 40 1.59 16.48 -20.38
N GLN A 41 2.61 16.89 -19.64
CA GLN A 41 2.48 17.25 -18.23
C GLN A 41 1.79 18.62 -18.15
N ASP A 42 0.47 18.60 -17.99
CA ASP A 42 -0.30 19.81 -17.69
C ASP A 42 -0.10 20.17 -16.20
N THR A 43 0.62 21.30 -15.99
CA THR A 43 0.94 21.85 -14.67
C THR A 43 -0.17 22.74 -14.11
N SER A 44 -1.43 22.47 -14.41
CA SER A 44 -2.51 23.19 -13.76
C SER A 44 -2.57 22.79 -12.28
N LYS A 45 -2.22 23.72 -11.38
CA LYS A 45 -2.41 23.59 -9.94
C LYS A 45 -3.90 23.50 -9.65
N VAL A 46 -4.40 22.27 -9.50
CA VAL A 46 -5.75 22.05 -8.98
C VAL A 46 -5.67 22.27 -7.47
N ASN A 47 -6.27 23.36 -6.98
CA ASN A 47 -6.52 23.52 -5.55
C ASN A 47 -7.67 22.60 -5.20
N GLN A 48 -7.36 21.40 -4.70
CA GLN A 48 -8.34 20.53 -4.08
C GLN A 48 -8.77 21.16 -2.75
N LEU A 49 -10.06 21.40 -2.59
CA LEU A 49 -10.64 21.73 -1.30
C LEU A 49 -10.66 20.45 -0.47
N ASP A 50 -9.94 20.44 0.64
CA ASP A 50 -9.99 19.33 1.61
C ASP A 50 -11.43 19.20 2.10
N ASP A 51 -11.94 17.97 2.19
CA ASP A 51 -13.23 17.69 2.74
C ASP A 51 -13.31 18.20 4.19
N VAL A 52 -14.40 18.88 4.54
CA VAL A 52 -14.58 19.57 5.83
C VAL A 52 -14.39 18.61 7.02
N LEU A 53 -14.84 17.36 6.89
CA LEU A 53 -14.71 16.35 7.95
C LEU A 53 -13.24 16.00 8.22
N VAL A 54 -12.46 15.90 7.17
CA VAL A 54 -11.03 15.58 7.24
C VAL A 54 -10.24 16.73 7.85
N SER A 55 -10.64 17.96 7.55
CA SER A 55 -10.06 19.17 8.14
C SER A 55 -10.31 19.26 9.65
N ALA A 56 -11.44 18.75 10.16
CA ALA A 56 -11.83 18.86 11.56
C ALA A 56 -10.93 18.04 12.52
N VAL A 57 -10.39 16.90 12.08
CA VAL A 57 -9.53 16.03 12.93
C VAL A 57 -8.05 16.36 12.79
N ARG A 58 -7.67 17.15 11.79
CA ARG A 58 -6.28 17.55 11.57
C ARG A 58 -5.98 18.91 12.15
N VAL A 59 -4.75 19.02 12.68
CA VAL A 59 -4.26 20.29 13.22
C VAL A 59 -3.38 21.01 12.21
N THR A 60 -3.37 22.31 12.32
CA THR A 60 -2.53 23.21 11.53
C THR A 60 -1.47 23.88 12.43
N SER A 61 -0.54 24.60 11.83
CA SER A 61 0.48 25.36 12.58
C SER A 61 -0.11 26.41 13.54
N LYS A 62 -1.39 26.75 13.40
CA LYS A 62 -2.10 27.68 14.30
C LYS A 62 -2.65 26.98 15.56
N THR A 63 -2.68 25.65 15.58
CA THR A 63 -3.20 24.87 16.70
C THR A 63 -2.06 24.59 17.69
N PRO A 64 -2.22 24.83 19.00
CA PRO A 64 -1.16 24.63 20.00
C PRO A 64 -0.97 23.13 20.33
N VAL A 65 -0.81 22.30 19.33
CA VAL A 65 -0.60 20.85 19.44
C VAL A 65 0.67 20.47 18.69
N SER A 66 1.50 19.63 19.32
CA SER A 66 2.71 19.12 18.69
C SER A 66 2.36 18.05 17.65
N PHE A 67 2.66 18.28 16.39
CA PHE A 67 2.37 17.32 15.32
C PHE A 67 3.52 17.17 14.32
N SER A 68 3.45 16.13 13.53
CA SER A 68 4.33 15.88 12.38
C SER A 68 3.50 15.33 11.23
N ASN A 69 3.85 15.73 10.01
CA ASN A 69 3.20 15.25 8.79
C ASN A 69 4.17 14.41 7.96
N LEU A 70 3.65 13.36 7.33
CA LEU A 70 4.27 12.68 6.18
C LEU A 70 3.44 12.98 4.95
N THR A 71 4.08 13.56 3.95
CA THR A 71 3.48 13.80 2.64
C THR A 71 3.56 12.56 1.76
N LYS A 72 2.73 12.47 0.72
CA LYS A 72 2.74 11.37 -0.25
C LYS A 72 4.15 11.07 -0.79
N LYS A 73 4.90 12.11 -1.15
CA LYS A 73 6.28 11.96 -1.64
C LYS A 73 7.21 11.31 -0.62
N GLN A 74 7.11 11.69 0.66
CA GLN A 74 7.91 11.09 1.73
C GLN A 74 7.48 9.64 2.02
N ILE A 75 6.18 9.36 1.94
CA ILE A 75 5.61 8.03 2.07
C ILE A 75 6.14 7.13 0.95
N GLN A 76 6.02 7.52 -0.31
CA GLN A 76 6.48 6.76 -1.47
C GLN A 76 7.96 6.43 -1.40
N PHE A 77 8.79 7.39 -1.00
CA PHE A 77 10.24 7.18 -0.86
C PHE A 77 10.59 6.11 0.20
N ARG A 78 9.77 5.97 1.25
CA ARG A 78 10.02 5.06 2.38
C ARG A 78 9.24 3.75 2.29
N ASN A 79 8.25 3.66 1.43
CA ASN A 79 7.36 2.50 1.33
C ASN A 79 8.00 1.35 0.56
N LEU A 80 8.81 0.57 1.24
CA LEU A 80 9.45 -0.64 0.69
C LEU A 80 8.68 -1.93 1.05
N GLY A 81 7.51 -1.80 1.67
CA GLY A 81 6.65 -2.92 2.08
C GLY A 81 6.46 -3.06 3.58
N GLN A 82 7.14 -2.22 4.38
CA GLN A 82 6.97 -2.25 5.83
C GLN A 82 5.60 -1.67 6.23
N ASP A 83 5.15 -2.08 7.41
CA ASP A 83 3.93 -1.58 8.03
C ASP A 83 4.03 -0.09 8.42
N ILE A 84 2.89 0.54 8.59
CA ILE A 84 2.78 1.96 8.95
C ILE A 84 3.60 2.34 10.20
N PRO A 85 3.61 1.57 11.31
CA PRO A 85 4.47 1.85 12.44
C PRO A 85 5.93 2.04 12.06
N THR A 86 6.48 1.16 11.24
CA THR A 86 7.89 1.22 10.81
C THR A 86 8.19 2.49 10.02
N LEU A 87 7.26 2.92 9.16
CA LEU A 87 7.38 4.19 8.44
C LEU A 87 7.37 5.41 9.37
N MET A 88 6.71 5.29 10.52
CA MET A 88 6.61 6.34 11.53
C MET A 88 7.84 6.43 12.44
N ASN A 89 8.72 5.42 12.45
CA ASN A 89 9.88 5.34 13.34
C ASN A 89 10.87 6.50 13.19
N TYR A 90 10.79 7.25 12.10
CA TYR A 90 11.59 8.46 11.86
C TYR A 90 10.99 9.72 12.48
N MET A 91 9.81 9.62 13.06
CA MET A 91 9.17 10.76 13.72
C MET A 91 9.64 10.91 15.16
N PRO A 92 9.75 12.15 15.67
CA PRO A 92 10.13 12.39 17.07
C PRO A 92 9.18 11.70 18.03
N SER A 93 9.75 11.09 19.09
CA SER A 93 9.02 10.42 20.19
C SER A 93 8.20 9.20 19.76
N VAL A 94 8.51 8.60 18.63
CA VAL A 94 7.92 7.34 18.15
C VAL A 94 8.92 6.21 18.36
N VAL A 95 8.43 5.10 18.92
CA VAL A 95 9.14 3.83 19.04
C VAL A 95 8.25 2.75 18.44
N THR A 96 8.82 1.91 17.61
CA THR A 96 8.10 0.84 16.91
C THR A 96 8.64 -0.53 17.30
N THR A 97 7.80 -1.52 17.25
CA THR A 97 8.14 -2.93 17.43
C THR A 97 7.73 -3.72 16.21
N SER A 98 8.44 -4.80 15.94
CA SER A 98 8.10 -5.75 14.87
C SER A 98 8.44 -7.16 15.35
N ASP A 99 7.46 -8.05 15.34
CA ASP A 99 7.64 -9.43 15.76
C ASP A 99 8.54 -10.20 14.78
N ALA A 100 8.42 -9.89 13.48
CA ALA A 100 9.29 -10.45 12.45
C ALA A 100 10.66 -9.74 12.35
N GLY A 101 10.87 -8.63 13.06
CA GLY A 101 12.11 -7.87 13.10
C GLY A 101 12.40 -7.04 11.84
N ASN A 102 11.66 -7.20 10.77
CA ASN A 102 11.83 -6.48 9.49
C ASN A 102 10.73 -5.45 9.19
N GLY A 103 9.79 -5.26 10.10
CA GLY A 103 8.70 -4.29 9.97
C GLY A 103 7.52 -4.77 9.10
N ILE A 104 7.41 -6.06 8.85
CA ILE A 104 6.31 -6.69 8.09
C ILE A 104 5.59 -7.69 9.00
N GLY A 105 4.26 -7.72 8.94
CA GLY A 105 3.43 -8.61 9.73
C GLY A 105 2.93 -7.95 11.02
N TYR A 106 3.19 -8.54 12.19
CA TYR A 106 2.80 -7.96 13.46
C TYR A 106 3.79 -6.86 13.86
N SER A 107 3.27 -5.66 13.95
CA SER A 107 4.03 -4.47 14.33
C SER A 107 3.23 -3.61 15.31
N GLY A 108 3.94 -2.81 16.09
CA GLY A 108 3.34 -1.93 17.09
C GLY A 108 3.97 -0.55 17.09
N ILE A 109 3.27 0.42 17.67
CA ILE A 109 3.72 1.80 17.80
C ILE A 109 3.51 2.28 19.24
N ARG A 110 4.50 3.00 19.76
CA ARG A 110 4.42 3.74 21.01
C ARG A 110 4.79 5.20 20.74
N VAL A 111 4.06 6.12 21.33
CA VAL A 111 4.29 7.55 21.17
C VAL A 111 4.43 8.18 22.54
N ARG A 112 5.56 8.85 22.79
CA ARG A 112 5.88 9.42 24.11
C ARG A 112 5.76 8.41 25.26
N GLY A 113 6.11 7.14 25.01
CA GLY A 113 6.00 6.05 25.97
C GLY A 113 4.60 5.46 26.19
N SER A 114 3.55 6.08 25.63
CA SER A 114 2.20 5.52 25.66
C SER A 114 2.10 4.31 24.74
N ASP A 115 1.38 3.27 25.16
CA ASP A 115 1.18 2.08 24.36
C ASP A 115 0.14 2.28 23.23
N ALA A 116 -0.01 1.26 22.37
CA ALA A 116 -0.86 1.31 21.19
C ALA A 116 -2.35 1.55 21.50
N THR A 117 -2.82 1.16 22.68
CA THR A 117 -4.22 1.36 23.11
C THR A 117 -4.55 2.82 23.43
N ARG A 118 -3.50 3.66 23.56
CA ARG A 118 -3.58 5.09 23.82
C ARG A 118 -3.29 5.93 22.58
N VAL A 119 -3.18 5.29 21.42
CA VAL A 119 -2.99 5.94 20.12
C VAL A 119 -4.26 5.78 19.30
N ASN A 120 -4.97 6.89 19.12
CA ASN A 120 -6.14 6.92 18.25
C ASN A 120 -5.71 6.91 16.78
N VAL A 121 -6.29 6.03 15.99
CA VAL A 121 -6.01 5.91 14.56
C VAL A 121 -7.27 6.22 13.78
N THR A 122 -7.19 7.13 12.81
CA THR A 122 -8.31 7.45 11.92
C THR A 122 -7.90 7.32 10.46
N ILE A 123 -8.84 6.86 9.65
CA ILE A 123 -8.76 6.85 8.18
C ILE A 123 -9.88 7.75 7.67
N ASN A 124 -9.51 8.82 6.96
CA ASN A 124 -10.46 9.85 6.47
C ASN A 124 -11.38 10.39 7.58
N GLY A 125 -10.83 10.55 8.80
CA GLY A 125 -11.59 11.02 9.96
C GLY A 125 -12.42 9.97 10.68
N ILE A 126 -12.51 8.74 10.17
CA ILE A 126 -13.25 7.62 10.78
C ILE A 126 -12.32 6.84 11.71
N PRO A 127 -12.67 6.64 12.99
CA PRO A 127 -11.88 5.82 13.92
C PRO A 127 -11.72 4.39 13.43
N TYR A 128 -10.49 3.89 13.51
CA TYR A 128 -10.12 2.54 13.04
C TYR A 128 -9.68 1.61 14.19
N ASN A 129 -9.47 2.13 15.39
CA ASN A 129 -9.12 1.31 16.53
C ASN A 129 -10.17 0.19 16.74
N ASP A 130 -9.68 -0.99 17.05
CA ASP A 130 -10.53 -2.13 17.41
C ASP A 130 -11.33 -1.84 18.68
N SER A 131 -12.61 -2.17 18.70
CA SER A 131 -13.53 -1.82 19.78
C SER A 131 -13.31 -2.61 21.06
N GLU A 132 -12.68 -3.78 21.00
CA GLU A 132 -12.40 -4.64 22.14
C GLU A 132 -11.01 -4.34 22.73
N SER A 133 -9.98 -4.39 21.91
CA SER A 133 -8.59 -4.22 22.34
C SER A 133 -8.15 -2.75 22.43
N HIS A 134 -8.92 -1.81 21.87
CA HIS A 134 -8.58 -0.40 21.69
C HIS A 134 -7.29 -0.15 20.88
N GLY A 135 -6.68 -1.20 20.35
CA GLY A 135 -5.47 -1.14 19.53
C GLY A 135 -5.76 -1.09 18.05
N THR A 136 -4.70 -1.10 17.26
CA THR A 136 -4.75 -1.22 15.80
C THR A 136 -3.90 -2.40 15.37
N PHE A 137 -4.51 -3.34 14.64
CA PHE A 137 -3.81 -4.49 14.07
C PHE A 137 -3.29 -4.13 12.66
N TRP A 138 -2.05 -3.67 12.59
CA TRP A 138 -1.43 -3.22 11.34
C TRP A 138 -1.28 -4.33 10.31
N VAL A 139 -1.15 -5.58 10.76
CA VAL A 139 -1.11 -6.77 9.91
C VAL A 139 -2.37 -6.93 9.05
N ASN A 140 -3.50 -6.38 9.48
CA ASN A 140 -4.75 -6.38 8.71
C ASN A 140 -4.78 -5.33 7.59
N MET A 141 -3.75 -4.49 7.50
CA MET A 141 -3.61 -3.43 6.50
C MET A 141 -2.28 -3.52 5.74
N PRO A 142 -1.91 -4.70 5.17
CA PRO A 142 -0.64 -4.80 4.46
C PRO A 142 -0.62 -3.86 3.26
N ASP A 143 0.50 -3.14 3.11
CA ASP A 143 0.70 -2.15 2.06
C ASP A 143 -0.40 -1.05 1.95
N PHE A 144 -1.18 -0.84 3.01
CA PHE A 144 -2.23 0.20 3.00
C PHE A 144 -1.67 1.59 2.71
N VAL A 145 -0.44 1.83 3.12
CA VAL A 145 0.26 3.10 2.93
C VAL A 145 0.42 3.47 1.44
N SER A 146 0.38 2.51 0.53
CA SER A 146 0.37 2.75 -0.91
C SER A 146 -0.90 3.46 -1.41
N SER A 147 -1.98 3.44 -0.61
CA SER A 147 -3.25 4.15 -0.88
C SER A 147 -3.41 5.39 -0.02
N VAL A 148 -2.36 5.86 0.66
CA VAL A 148 -2.41 6.98 1.59
C VAL A 148 -1.76 8.22 0.96
N GLU A 149 -2.49 9.32 0.94
CA GLU A 149 -2.04 10.64 0.48
C GLU A 149 -1.11 11.28 1.51
N SER A 150 -1.48 11.22 2.79
CA SER A 150 -0.72 11.83 3.86
C SER A 150 -1.06 11.25 5.22
N ILE A 151 -0.09 11.31 6.13
CA ILE A 151 -0.24 10.88 7.53
C ILE A 151 0.12 12.05 8.42
N GLN A 152 -0.74 12.35 9.40
CA GLN A 152 -0.46 13.31 10.46
C GLN A 152 -0.42 12.60 11.81
N LEU A 153 0.69 12.71 12.51
CA LEU A 153 0.83 12.27 13.90
C LEU A 153 0.74 13.48 14.83
N GLN A 154 -0.31 13.53 15.63
CA GLN A 154 -0.45 14.48 16.74
C GLN A 154 0.01 13.79 18.03
N ARG A 155 0.90 14.44 18.78
CA ARG A 155 1.51 13.86 19.98
C ARG A 155 0.89 14.44 21.26
N GLY A 156 0.44 13.56 22.14
CA GLY A 156 -0.31 13.89 23.35
C GLY A 156 -1.81 13.87 23.10
N VAL A 157 -2.58 14.49 23.96
CA VAL A 157 -4.05 14.45 23.98
C VAL A 157 -4.69 14.96 22.67
N GLY A 158 -3.99 15.82 21.93
CA GLY A 158 -4.49 16.36 20.67
C GLY A 158 -5.68 17.32 20.86
N THR A 159 -6.57 17.33 19.87
CA THR A 159 -7.82 18.09 19.91
C THR A 159 -8.97 17.24 20.44
N SER A 160 -10.03 17.86 20.95
CA SER A 160 -11.23 17.16 21.46
C SER A 160 -11.92 16.27 20.40
N THR A 161 -11.71 16.54 19.12
CA THR A 161 -12.24 15.76 17.99
C THR A 161 -11.65 14.36 17.91
N ASN A 162 -10.50 14.09 18.52
CA ASN A 162 -9.84 12.79 18.49
C ASN A 162 -10.42 11.78 19.51
N GLY A 163 -11.32 12.21 20.40
CA GLY A 163 -11.95 11.34 21.39
C GLY A 163 -11.05 10.94 22.56
N SER A 164 -11.62 10.20 23.52
CA SER A 164 -10.97 9.81 24.78
C SER A 164 -9.80 8.84 24.61
N GLY A 165 -9.78 8.03 23.55
CA GLY A 165 -8.70 7.08 23.24
C GLY A 165 -7.39 7.76 22.82
N ALA A 166 -7.43 9.05 22.49
CA ALA A 166 -6.27 9.82 22.00
C ALA A 166 -5.35 10.37 23.11
N PHE A 167 -5.20 9.67 24.20
CA PHE A 167 -4.39 10.15 25.34
C PHE A 167 -2.90 10.27 24.99
N GLY A 168 -2.35 9.30 24.30
CA GLY A 168 -0.93 9.27 23.93
C GLY A 168 -0.63 10.00 22.62
N ALA A 169 -1.46 9.77 21.63
CA ALA A 169 -1.33 10.37 20.30
C ALA A 169 -2.58 10.16 19.46
N SER A 170 -2.66 10.88 18.33
CA SER A 170 -3.60 10.61 17.24
C SER A 170 -2.86 10.50 15.92
N LEU A 171 -3.13 9.42 15.20
CA LEU A 171 -2.61 9.15 13.87
C LEU A 171 -3.74 9.29 12.86
N ASN A 172 -3.69 10.33 12.05
CA ASN A 172 -4.73 10.64 11.06
C ASN A 172 -4.19 10.38 9.65
N MET A 173 -4.76 9.39 8.96
CA MET A 173 -4.42 9.01 7.60
C MET A 173 -5.49 9.52 6.64
N LEU A 174 -5.04 10.07 5.51
CA LEU A 174 -5.89 10.39 4.37
C LEU A 174 -5.57 9.44 3.24
N THR A 175 -6.59 8.85 2.65
CA THR A 175 -6.44 8.08 1.41
C THR A 175 -6.20 9.01 0.22
N ASP A 176 -5.73 8.45 -0.88
CA ASP A 176 -5.51 9.20 -2.11
C ASP A 176 -6.78 9.96 -2.53
N SER A 177 -6.61 11.21 -2.89
CA SER A 177 -7.67 12.04 -3.47
C SER A 177 -7.98 11.57 -4.90
N TYR A 178 -9.14 11.95 -5.43
CA TYR A 178 -9.52 11.63 -6.79
C TYR A 178 -8.55 12.24 -7.83
N THR A 179 -8.46 11.58 -8.98
CA THR A 179 -7.68 12.07 -10.13
C THR A 179 -8.62 12.38 -11.29
N LYS A 180 -8.30 13.41 -12.09
CA LYS A 180 -9.11 13.75 -13.27
C LYS A 180 -8.90 12.76 -14.41
N GLU A 181 -7.70 12.24 -14.54
CA GLU A 181 -7.29 11.35 -15.63
C GLU A 181 -7.16 9.91 -15.16
N ALA A 182 -7.47 8.98 -16.04
CA ALA A 182 -7.26 7.56 -15.80
C ALA A 182 -5.76 7.29 -15.63
N SER A 183 -5.42 6.45 -14.67
CA SER A 183 -4.04 6.11 -14.38
C SER A 183 -3.88 4.65 -13.93
N ALA A 184 -2.70 4.11 -14.18
CA ALA A 184 -2.29 2.82 -13.64
C ALA A 184 -0.82 2.89 -13.22
N GLU A 185 -0.50 2.27 -12.10
CA GLU A 185 0.85 2.23 -11.55
C GLU A 185 1.17 0.78 -11.13
N ILE A 186 2.36 0.32 -11.45
CA ILE A 186 2.89 -0.95 -10.96
C ILE A 186 4.17 -0.63 -10.20
N ALA A 187 4.22 -1.04 -8.94
CA ALA A 187 5.38 -0.87 -8.08
C ALA A 187 5.85 -2.24 -7.56
N SER A 188 7.13 -2.51 -7.71
CA SER A 188 7.76 -3.72 -7.18
C SER A 188 8.97 -3.35 -6.35
N SER A 189 9.16 -4.02 -5.22
CA SER A 189 10.36 -3.88 -4.41
C SER A 189 10.85 -5.24 -3.92
N VAL A 190 12.16 -5.36 -3.81
CA VAL A 190 12.86 -6.52 -3.28
C VAL A 190 13.75 -6.10 -2.13
N GLY A 191 13.89 -6.94 -1.13
CA GLY A 191 14.67 -6.64 0.06
C GLY A 191 15.31 -7.86 0.68
N SER A 192 16.00 -7.66 1.80
CA SER A 192 16.56 -8.74 2.61
C SER A 192 15.47 -9.70 3.08
N PHE A 193 15.88 -10.92 3.49
CA PHE A 193 14.97 -11.97 3.99
C PHE A 193 13.90 -12.37 2.97
N ASN A 194 14.30 -12.50 1.69
CA ASN A 194 13.41 -12.82 0.57
C ASN A 194 12.17 -11.92 0.51
N THR A 195 12.30 -10.68 0.97
CA THR A 195 11.18 -9.73 0.94
C THR A 195 10.87 -9.35 -0.50
N LEU A 196 9.64 -9.58 -0.91
CA LEU A 196 9.09 -9.22 -2.21
C LEU A 196 7.76 -8.51 -2.02
N LYS A 197 7.64 -7.33 -2.61
CA LYS A 197 6.39 -6.58 -2.68
C LYS A 197 6.05 -6.32 -4.14
N ASN A 198 4.79 -6.59 -4.50
CA ASN A 198 4.22 -6.21 -5.78
C ASN A 198 2.88 -5.52 -5.54
N THR A 199 2.73 -4.33 -6.10
CA THR A 199 1.54 -3.50 -5.95
C THR A 199 1.10 -3.02 -7.33
N VAL A 200 -0.20 -3.15 -7.59
CA VAL A 200 -0.85 -2.57 -8.77
C VAL A 200 -1.91 -1.60 -8.27
N LYS A 201 -1.85 -0.36 -8.74
CA LYS A 201 -2.86 0.67 -8.50
C LYS A 201 -3.51 1.06 -9.82
N PHE A 202 -4.77 1.41 -9.77
CA PHE A 202 -5.50 1.94 -10.91
C PHE A 202 -6.52 3.00 -10.48
N SER A 203 -6.82 3.91 -11.37
CA SER A 203 -7.91 4.88 -11.26
C SER A 203 -8.56 5.03 -12.63
N THR A 204 -9.88 5.13 -12.65
CA THR A 204 -10.65 5.44 -13.87
C THR A 204 -10.52 6.92 -14.27
N GLY A 205 -9.99 7.76 -13.37
CA GLY A 205 -10.20 9.20 -13.46
C GLY A 205 -11.67 9.56 -13.25
N LEU A 206 -11.99 10.85 -13.35
CA LEU A 206 -13.36 11.31 -13.25
C LEU A 206 -14.19 10.91 -14.48
N LEU A 207 -15.15 10.03 -14.30
CA LEU A 207 -16.14 9.67 -15.30
C LEU A 207 -17.26 10.73 -15.27
N ASN A 208 -17.52 11.37 -16.42
CA ASN A 208 -18.48 12.45 -16.56
C ASN A 208 -18.29 13.61 -15.56
N ASP A 209 -17.04 13.89 -15.19
CA ASP A 209 -16.63 14.92 -14.22
C ASP A 209 -17.17 14.75 -12.79
N HIS A 210 -17.76 13.60 -12.46
CA HIS A 210 -18.41 13.40 -11.16
C HIS A 210 -17.96 12.16 -10.41
N PHE A 211 -17.61 11.08 -11.08
CA PHE A 211 -17.40 9.79 -10.42
C PHE A 211 -16.06 9.16 -10.74
N GLU A 212 -15.34 8.68 -9.75
CA GLU A 212 -14.09 7.93 -9.90
C GLU A 212 -14.19 6.59 -9.17
N ILE A 213 -13.60 5.56 -9.76
CA ILE A 213 -13.25 4.31 -9.09
C ILE A 213 -11.73 4.18 -9.08
N ALA A 214 -11.16 4.07 -7.90
CA ALA A 214 -9.75 3.81 -7.72
C ALA A 214 -9.53 2.53 -6.90
N GLY A 215 -8.46 1.79 -7.19
CA GLY A 215 -8.18 0.57 -6.48
C GLY A 215 -6.71 0.20 -6.44
N ARG A 216 -6.40 -0.73 -5.53
CA ARG A 216 -5.07 -1.28 -5.33
C ARG A 216 -5.15 -2.77 -5.04
N LEU A 217 -4.23 -3.52 -5.63
CA LEU A 217 -3.96 -4.92 -5.32
C LEU A 217 -2.50 -5.03 -4.90
N SER A 218 -2.22 -5.72 -3.80
CA SER A 218 -0.86 -5.91 -3.32
C SER A 218 -0.61 -7.33 -2.85
N VAL A 219 0.60 -7.81 -3.12
CA VAL A 219 1.15 -9.05 -2.59
C VAL A 219 2.47 -8.71 -1.91
N LEU A 220 2.64 -9.15 -0.68
CA LEU A 220 3.82 -8.91 0.13
C LEU A 220 4.25 -10.21 0.80
N GLN A 221 5.48 -10.64 0.54
CA GLN A 221 6.06 -11.85 1.09
C GLN A 221 7.40 -11.53 1.74
N SER A 222 7.73 -12.20 2.83
CA SER A 222 9.03 -12.11 3.50
C SER A 222 9.24 -13.31 4.42
N ASP A 223 10.50 -13.75 4.53
CA ASP A 223 10.88 -14.78 5.52
C ASP A 223 11.03 -14.21 6.95
N GLY A 224 11.10 -12.87 7.07
CA GLY A 224 11.35 -12.19 8.34
C GLY A 224 12.84 -12.25 8.74
N TYR A 225 13.21 -11.37 9.69
CA TYR A 225 14.55 -11.41 10.31
C TYR A 225 14.64 -12.46 11.43
N ILE A 226 13.55 -12.63 12.15
CA ILE A 226 13.45 -13.60 13.24
C ILE A 226 13.08 -14.97 12.65
N ASP A 227 13.73 -16.03 13.13
CA ASP A 227 13.45 -17.40 12.69
C ASP A 227 11.95 -17.75 12.84
N ARG A 228 11.35 -18.33 11.82
CA ARG A 228 9.94 -18.74 11.74
C ARG A 228 8.92 -17.58 11.70
N ALA A 229 9.35 -16.35 11.45
CA ALA A 229 8.50 -15.17 11.36
C ALA A 229 8.17 -14.80 9.90
N SER A 230 7.94 -15.78 9.04
CA SER A 230 7.58 -15.54 7.65
C SER A 230 6.17 -14.93 7.52
N SER A 231 5.99 -14.11 6.51
CA SER A 231 4.72 -13.46 6.19
C SER A 231 4.39 -13.65 4.70
N ASP A 232 3.14 -14.01 4.39
CA ASP A 232 2.55 -14.01 3.05
C ASP A 232 1.23 -13.26 3.13
N LEU A 233 1.24 -12.00 2.69
CA LEU A 233 0.16 -11.06 2.88
C LEU A 233 -0.39 -10.62 1.52
N LYS A 234 -1.70 -10.63 1.38
CA LYS A 234 -2.40 -10.17 0.18
C LYS A 234 -3.45 -9.16 0.59
N SER A 235 -3.52 -8.06 -0.14
CA SER A 235 -4.51 -7.04 0.17
C SER A 235 -5.10 -6.45 -1.10
N TYR A 236 -6.32 -5.95 -0.94
CA TYR A 236 -6.95 -5.09 -1.93
C TYR A 236 -7.53 -3.86 -1.24
N PHE A 237 -7.65 -2.79 -2.00
CA PHE A 237 -8.31 -1.56 -1.60
C PHE A 237 -9.15 -1.08 -2.76
N LEU A 238 -10.37 -0.65 -2.50
CA LEU A 238 -11.27 -0.10 -3.50
C LEU A 238 -11.92 1.15 -2.93
N GLN A 239 -11.92 2.21 -3.71
CA GLN A 239 -12.49 3.51 -3.35
C GLN A 239 -13.37 4.00 -4.50
N GLY A 240 -14.57 4.47 -4.16
CA GLY A 240 -15.42 5.24 -5.07
C GLY A 240 -15.53 6.68 -4.55
N THR A 241 -15.32 7.65 -5.42
CA THR A 241 -15.44 9.07 -5.10
C THR A 241 -16.49 9.72 -6.00
N TYR A 242 -17.38 10.51 -5.40
CA TYR A 242 -18.35 11.35 -6.10
C TYR A 242 -18.06 12.81 -5.77
N VAL A 243 -17.98 13.67 -6.80
CA VAL A 243 -17.63 15.10 -6.70
C VAL A 243 -18.78 15.95 -7.16
#